data_2b93ca73083d9dcc854e9cfa2ac9eaca
#
_entry.id   2b93ca73083d9dcc854e9cfa2ac9eaca
#
_cell.length_a   1.000
_cell.length_b   1.000
_cell.length_c   1.000
_cell.angle_alpha   90.00
_cell.angle_beta   90.00
_cell.angle_gamma   90.00
#
_symmetry.space_group_name_H-M   'P 1'
#
loop_
_entity.id
_entity.type
_entity.pdbx_description
1 polymer ?
#
loop_
_entity_poly.entity_id
_entity_poly.type
_entity_poly.pdbx_seq_one_letter_code
_entity_poly.pdbx_strand_id
1 'polypeptide(L)'
;KLMTMIAALEDQVIDTLQMIDTENGELDFYGFKVRDSRKGGYGKINAMDIFRLSSNTGMVKIITDAYEGKSEKFVNRLYNMGVNNPIDLGIKGEPNPKIPHPSENDWNGLSLPWMSYGYGILLTPLQILSFYNGIANNGEMVKPTFLESTSKLGSTNFYEFKKEIINPSICSKKTLSIVQKMLLDV
;
A
#
# COMPACT_ATOMS: atom_id res chain seq x y z
N LYS A 1 5.00 -1.42 0.39
CA LYS A 1 5.70 -0.81 -0.75
C LYS A 1 4.78 -0.46 -1.91
N LEU A 2 3.83 -1.35 -2.29
CA LEU A 2 2.91 -1.08 -3.40
C LEU A 2 2.05 0.17 -3.17
N MET A 3 1.39 0.27 -2.02
CA MET A 3 0.62 1.46 -1.61
C MET A 3 1.51 2.71 -1.59
N THR A 4 2.73 2.58 -1.12
CA THR A 4 3.73 3.65 -1.06
C THR A 4 4.10 4.16 -2.45
N MET A 5 4.36 3.26 -3.39
CA MET A 5 4.66 3.61 -4.77
C MET A 5 3.45 4.28 -5.46
N ILE A 6 2.24 3.78 -5.22
CA ILE A 6 1.02 4.41 -5.71
C ILE A 6 0.90 5.83 -5.17
N ALA A 7 1.13 6.04 -3.88
CA ALA A 7 1.08 7.36 -3.27
C ALA A 7 2.08 8.33 -3.94
N ALA A 8 3.32 7.90 -4.14
CA ALA A 8 4.36 8.72 -4.75
C ALA A 8 4.06 9.06 -6.22
N LEU A 9 3.53 8.11 -6.98
CA LEU A 9 3.13 8.31 -8.39
C LEU A 9 1.91 9.23 -8.52
N GLU A 10 0.89 9.04 -7.67
CA GLU A 10 -0.32 9.90 -7.66
C GLU A 10 0.01 11.35 -7.30
N ASP A 11 0.92 11.54 -6.35
CA ASP A 11 1.37 12.87 -5.95
C ASP A 11 2.44 13.45 -6.90
N GLN A 12 2.85 12.69 -7.92
CA GLN A 12 3.85 13.07 -8.92
C GLN A 12 5.19 13.50 -8.29
N VAL A 13 5.53 12.89 -7.16
CA VAL A 13 6.78 13.16 -6.44
C VAL A 13 7.92 12.25 -6.89
N ILE A 14 7.63 11.29 -7.75
CA ILE A 14 8.60 10.38 -8.36
C ILE A 14 8.23 10.10 -9.82
N ASP A 15 9.25 10.03 -10.68
CA ASP A 15 9.16 9.45 -12.02
C ASP A 15 9.73 8.03 -12.00
N THR A 16 9.17 7.12 -12.80
CA THR A 16 9.58 5.71 -12.84
C THR A 16 11.04 5.51 -13.23
N LEU A 17 11.60 6.43 -14.03
CA LEU A 17 12.99 6.41 -14.49
C LEU A 17 13.92 7.26 -13.60
N GLN A 18 13.39 7.98 -12.62
CA GLN A 18 14.20 8.80 -11.73
C GLN A 18 15.19 7.91 -10.96
N MET A 19 16.47 8.27 -11.05
CA MET A 19 17.56 7.56 -10.39
C MET A 19 17.66 7.95 -8.91
N ILE A 20 17.68 6.95 -8.05
CA ILE A 20 17.81 7.08 -6.60
C ILE A 20 19.07 6.32 -6.17
N ASP A 21 19.91 6.95 -5.38
CA ASP A 21 21.07 6.29 -4.81
C ASP A 21 20.71 5.57 -3.51
N THR A 22 20.68 4.25 -3.56
CA THR A 22 20.40 3.40 -2.38
C THR A 22 21.65 3.20 -1.51
N GLU A 23 22.74 3.87 -1.85
CA GLU A 23 24.04 3.78 -1.16
C GLU A 23 24.54 2.33 -1.05
N ASN A 24 25.03 1.95 0.12
CA ASN A 24 25.44 0.57 0.43
C ASN A 24 24.27 -0.32 0.91
N GLY A 25 23.01 0.12 0.73
CA GLY A 25 21.83 -0.61 1.18
C GLY A 25 21.55 -0.52 2.68
N GLU A 26 22.10 0.48 3.35
CA GLU A 26 21.83 0.76 4.76
C GLU A 26 21.62 2.27 4.98
N LEU A 27 20.54 2.62 5.67
CA LEU A 27 20.24 3.97 6.14
C LEU A 27 20.07 3.96 7.65
N ASP A 28 20.51 5.03 8.33
CA ASP A 28 20.37 5.18 9.77
C ASP A 28 19.34 6.29 10.08
N PHE A 29 18.40 5.97 10.96
CA PHE A 29 17.44 6.92 11.49
C PHE A 29 17.47 6.82 13.03
N TYR A 30 18.05 7.80 13.68
CA TYR A 30 18.13 7.86 15.15
C TYR A 30 18.73 6.59 15.79
N GLY A 31 19.75 6.00 15.15
CA GLY A 31 20.38 4.76 15.61
C GLY A 31 19.66 3.47 15.20
N PHE A 32 18.53 3.58 14.49
CA PHE A 32 17.83 2.44 13.92
C PHE A 32 18.14 2.31 12.42
N LYS A 33 18.46 1.09 11.99
CA LYS A 33 18.92 0.85 10.64
C LYS A 33 17.84 0.25 9.75
N VAL A 34 17.61 0.90 8.61
CA VAL A 34 16.88 0.30 7.49
C VAL A 34 17.88 -0.37 6.58
N ARG A 35 17.62 -1.61 6.19
CA ARG A 35 18.53 -2.41 5.34
C ARG A 35 17.79 -3.03 4.18
N ASP A 36 18.48 -3.05 3.04
CA ASP A 36 18.09 -3.90 1.93
C ASP A 36 18.45 -5.37 2.22
N SER A 37 17.74 -6.28 1.57
CA SER A 37 18.04 -7.72 1.64
C SER A 37 19.39 -8.06 1.02
N ARG A 38 19.80 -7.30 -0.01
CA ARG A 38 21.10 -7.46 -0.67
C ARG A 38 22.19 -6.76 0.14
N LYS A 39 23.15 -7.53 0.63
CA LYS A 39 24.34 -6.99 1.29
C LYS A 39 25.14 -6.10 0.32
N GLY A 40 25.45 -4.87 0.74
CA GLY A 40 26.14 -3.88 -0.09
C GLY A 40 25.21 -3.05 -0.99
N GLY A 41 23.87 -3.26 -0.86
CA GLY A 41 22.87 -2.46 -1.56
C GLY A 41 22.83 -2.64 -3.08
N TYR A 42 22.16 -1.71 -3.72
CA TYR A 42 21.96 -1.70 -5.18
C TYR A 42 22.64 -0.51 -5.87
N GLY A 43 23.22 0.43 -5.09
CA GLY A 43 23.77 1.67 -5.63
C GLY A 43 22.68 2.56 -6.25
N LYS A 44 23.00 3.18 -7.39
CA LYS A 44 22.03 4.02 -8.12
C LYS A 44 21.15 3.17 -9.02
N ILE A 45 19.86 3.13 -8.70
CA ILE A 45 18.84 2.43 -9.48
C ILE A 45 17.61 3.33 -9.66
N ASN A 46 16.81 3.08 -10.71
CA ASN A 46 15.60 3.86 -10.93
C ASN A 46 14.44 3.39 -10.02
N ALA A 47 13.36 4.19 -9.97
CA ALA A 47 12.21 3.91 -9.11
C ALA A 47 11.51 2.58 -9.46
N MET A 48 11.53 2.17 -10.72
CA MET A 48 10.99 0.90 -11.18
C MET A 48 11.78 -0.27 -10.61
N ASP A 49 13.12 -0.18 -10.67
CA ASP A 49 14.02 -1.18 -10.09
C ASP A 49 13.97 -1.23 -8.56
N ILE A 50 13.79 -0.06 -7.90
CA ILE A 50 13.55 0.00 -6.45
C ILE A 50 12.35 -0.87 -6.05
N PHE A 51 11.26 -0.78 -6.82
CA PHE A 51 10.07 -1.59 -6.58
C PHE A 51 10.33 -3.07 -6.91
N ARG A 52 10.85 -3.36 -8.10
CA ARG A 52 11.13 -4.72 -8.60
C ARG A 52 12.10 -5.49 -7.71
N LEU A 53 13.16 -4.84 -7.24
CA LEU A 53 14.16 -5.43 -6.34
C LEU A 53 13.74 -5.37 -4.87
N SER A 54 12.59 -4.79 -4.59
CA SER A 54 12.06 -4.63 -3.23
C SER A 54 13.04 -3.90 -2.30
N SER A 55 13.77 -2.88 -2.80
CA SER A 55 14.69 -2.09 -2.00
C SER A 55 13.95 -1.34 -0.90
N ASN A 56 14.36 -1.54 0.35
CA ASN A 56 13.85 -0.80 1.50
C ASN A 56 14.41 0.62 1.51
N THR A 57 15.73 0.72 1.31
CA THR A 57 16.45 2.01 1.34
C THR A 57 15.97 2.93 0.24
N GLY A 58 15.73 2.39 -0.96
CA GLY A 58 15.16 3.16 -2.07
C GLY A 58 13.75 3.68 -1.76
N MET A 59 12.87 2.83 -1.22
CA MET A 59 11.51 3.28 -0.83
C MET A 59 11.55 4.34 0.26
N VAL A 60 12.42 4.19 1.27
CA VAL A 60 12.59 5.19 2.33
C VAL A 60 13.03 6.52 1.74
N LYS A 61 14.06 6.54 0.88
CA LYS A 61 14.56 7.78 0.27
C LYS A 61 13.48 8.49 -0.54
N ILE A 62 12.76 7.78 -1.41
CA ILE A 62 11.67 8.37 -2.18
C ILE A 62 10.67 9.08 -1.27
N ILE A 63 10.26 8.44 -0.18
CA ILE A 63 9.20 8.96 0.67
C ILE A 63 9.70 10.03 1.62
N THR A 64 10.87 9.87 2.23
CA THR A 64 11.41 10.89 3.13
C THR A 64 11.73 12.17 2.37
N ASP A 65 12.36 12.10 1.21
CA ASP A 65 12.71 13.28 0.41
C ASP A 65 11.44 14.02 -0.09
N ALA A 66 10.39 13.27 -0.45
CA ALA A 66 9.16 13.85 -0.99
C ALA A 66 8.21 14.41 0.06
N TYR A 67 8.16 13.80 1.24
CA TYR A 67 7.14 14.09 2.25
C TYR A 67 7.71 14.58 3.59
N GLU A 68 8.98 14.94 3.67
CA GLU A 68 9.53 15.62 4.83
C GLU A 68 8.73 16.90 5.13
N GLY A 69 8.30 17.05 6.38
CA GLY A 69 7.40 18.14 6.78
C GLY A 69 5.98 18.09 6.21
N LYS A 70 5.64 17.03 5.45
CA LYS A 70 4.32 16.83 4.80
C LYS A 70 3.79 15.40 4.98
N SER A 71 4.17 14.74 6.07
CA SER A 71 3.84 13.33 6.34
C SER A 71 2.32 13.07 6.32
N GLU A 72 1.53 14.04 6.75
CA GLU A 72 0.06 13.97 6.68
C GLU A 72 -0.45 13.75 5.25
N LYS A 73 0.15 14.43 4.27
CA LYS A 73 -0.22 14.26 2.86
C LYS A 73 -0.01 12.80 2.40
N PHE A 74 1.10 12.18 2.80
CA PHE A 74 1.38 10.77 2.50
C PHE A 74 0.35 9.85 3.14
N VAL A 75 0.08 10.01 4.43
CA VAL A 75 -0.86 9.15 5.16
C VAL A 75 -2.28 9.31 4.61
N ASN A 76 -2.72 10.55 4.35
CA ASN A 76 -4.02 10.82 3.74
C ASN A 76 -4.15 10.18 2.34
N ARG A 77 -3.04 10.09 1.58
CA ARG A 77 -3.04 9.37 0.31
C ARG A 77 -3.27 7.86 0.51
N LEU A 78 -2.68 7.26 1.56
CA LEU A 78 -2.97 5.87 1.91
C LEU A 78 -4.45 5.68 2.32
N TYR A 79 -4.99 6.59 3.12
CA TYR A 79 -6.40 6.56 3.52
C TYR A 79 -7.35 6.63 2.32
N ASN A 80 -7.04 7.47 1.34
CA ASN A 80 -7.83 7.61 0.12
C ASN A 80 -7.87 6.32 -0.73
N MET A 81 -6.94 5.41 -0.52
CA MET A 81 -6.99 4.08 -1.15
C MET A 81 -8.04 3.16 -0.52
N GLY A 82 -8.64 3.55 0.63
CA GLY A 82 -9.68 2.78 1.31
C GLY A 82 -9.17 1.66 2.21
N VAL A 83 -7.88 1.69 2.59
CA VAL A 83 -7.25 0.63 3.39
C VAL A 83 -7.23 0.91 4.90
N ASN A 84 -7.74 2.06 5.32
CA ASN A 84 -7.77 2.51 6.72
C ASN A 84 -9.07 2.13 7.46
N ASN A 85 -10.00 1.46 6.80
CA ASN A 85 -11.25 0.99 7.40
C ASN A 85 -11.31 -0.54 7.42
N PRO A 86 -12.01 -1.15 8.38
CA PRO A 86 -12.31 -2.57 8.32
C PRO A 86 -13.14 -2.89 7.07
N ILE A 87 -13.04 -4.11 6.57
CA ILE A 87 -13.84 -4.56 5.41
C ILE A 87 -15.30 -4.79 5.80
N ASP A 88 -15.55 -4.99 7.10
CA ASP A 88 -16.88 -5.32 7.65
C ASP A 88 -17.48 -6.59 7.03
N LEU A 89 -16.74 -7.68 7.17
CA LEU A 89 -17.11 -9.00 6.63
C LEU A 89 -18.27 -9.68 7.37
N GLY A 90 -18.75 -9.09 8.47
CA GLY A 90 -19.69 -9.74 9.36
C GLY A 90 -19.08 -10.92 10.16
N ILE A 91 -17.76 -11.07 10.15
CA ILE A 91 -17.02 -12.07 10.91
C ILE A 91 -16.62 -11.49 12.26
N LYS A 92 -17.02 -12.15 13.34
CA LYS A 92 -16.65 -11.71 14.68
C LYS A 92 -15.14 -11.76 14.88
N GLY A 93 -14.56 -10.64 15.34
CA GLY A 93 -13.14 -10.53 15.64
C GLY A 93 -12.30 -9.96 14.47
N GLU A 94 -12.92 -9.41 13.44
CA GLU A 94 -12.19 -8.63 12.44
C GLU A 94 -11.52 -7.41 13.12
N PRO A 95 -10.18 -7.30 13.07
CA PRO A 95 -9.48 -6.17 13.67
C PRO A 95 -9.58 -4.94 12.78
N ASN A 96 -9.57 -3.76 13.42
CA ASN A 96 -9.38 -2.52 12.68
C ASN A 96 -7.96 -2.46 12.07
N PRO A 97 -7.80 -1.97 10.85
CA PRO A 97 -6.48 -1.66 10.31
C PRO A 97 -5.81 -0.58 11.17
N LYS A 98 -4.49 -0.65 11.30
CA LYS A 98 -3.72 0.40 11.94
C LYS A 98 -2.75 1.00 10.92
N ILE A 99 -2.98 2.26 10.56
CA ILE A 99 -2.09 3.07 9.74
C ILE A 99 -1.89 4.37 10.53
N PRO A 100 -0.74 4.54 11.23
CA PRO A 100 -0.50 5.71 12.09
C PRO A 100 -0.65 7.02 11.33
N HIS A 101 -1.22 8.03 11.99
CA HIS A 101 -1.39 9.37 11.42
C HIS A 101 -0.55 10.40 12.18
N PRO A 102 0.00 11.44 11.51
CA PRO A 102 0.81 12.47 12.17
C PRO A 102 0.13 13.23 13.30
N SER A 103 -1.20 13.24 13.35
CA SER A 103 -1.97 13.81 14.48
C SER A 103 -2.04 12.91 15.71
N GLU A 104 -1.57 11.68 15.64
CA GLU A 104 -1.60 10.73 16.76
C GLU A 104 -0.37 10.90 17.66
N ASN A 105 -0.55 10.62 18.96
CA ASN A 105 0.50 10.82 19.96
C ASN A 105 1.72 9.88 19.80
N ASP A 106 1.54 8.75 19.13
CA ASP A 106 2.61 7.77 18.88
C ASP A 106 3.39 8.05 17.58
N TRP A 107 2.99 9.08 16.82
CA TRP A 107 3.76 9.52 15.65
C TRP A 107 5.12 10.12 16.07
N ASN A 108 6.17 9.68 15.42
CA ASN A 108 7.53 10.12 15.70
C ASN A 108 8.41 10.12 14.42
N GLY A 109 9.69 10.49 14.55
CA GLY A 109 10.61 10.59 13.43
C GLY A 109 10.87 9.29 12.66
N LEU A 110 10.52 8.14 13.23
CA LEU A 110 10.65 6.83 12.57
C LEU A 110 9.37 6.45 11.79
N SER A 111 8.24 7.08 12.09
CA SER A 111 6.94 6.66 11.54
C SER A 111 6.91 6.72 10.02
N LEU A 112 7.28 7.84 9.41
CA LEU A 112 7.30 8.00 7.95
C LEU A 112 8.30 7.05 7.26
N PRO A 113 9.59 6.99 7.67
CA PRO A 113 10.55 6.05 7.09
C PRO A 113 10.08 4.60 7.17
N TRP A 114 9.57 4.16 8.33
CA TRP A 114 9.12 2.77 8.52
C TRP A 114 7.89 2.43 7.70
N MET A 115 6.90 3.31 7.63
CA MET A 115 5.70 3.12 6.81
C MET A 115 6.04 3.00 5.33
N SER A 116 7.07 3.67 4.84
CA SER A 116 7.44 3.69 3.42
C SER A 116 7.73 2.30 2.85
N TYR A 117 8.23 1.36 3.64
CA TYR A 117 8.49 -0.01 3.20
C TYR A 117 7.62 -1.06 3.89
N GLY A 118 6.63 -0.63 4.70
CA GLY A 118 5.54 -1.46 5.21
C GLY A 118 5.61 -1.81 6.70
N TYR A 119 6.51 -1.18 7.47
CA TYR A 119 6.52 -1.32 8.93
C TYR A 119 5.60 -0.30 9.60
N GLY A 120 5.12 -0.63 10.80
CA GLY A 120 4.20 0.23 11.55
C GLY A 120 2.77 0.25 11.01
N ILE A 121 2.50 -0.40 9.88
CA ILE A 121 1.15 -0.59 9.30
C ILE A 121 0.68 -2.00 9.62
N LEU A 122 -0.54 -2.14 10.18
CA LEU A 122 -1.16 -3.42 10.45
C LEU A 122 -2.43 -3.55 9.62
N LEU A 123 -2.42 -4.53 8.72
CA LEU A 123 -3.54 -4.91 7.87
C LEU A 123 -3.73 -6.43 7.96
N THR A 124 -4.97 -6.89 7.87
CA THR A 124 -5.22 -8.32 7.75
C THR A 124 -4.80 -8.83 6.37
N PRO A 125 -4.48 -10.12 6.22
CA PRO A 125 -4.21 -10.72 4.90
C PRO A 125 -5.34 -10.47 3.89
N LEU A 126 -6.59 -10.44 4.36
CA LEU A 126 -7.75 -10.21 3.50
C LEU A 126 -7.85 -8.74 3.05
N GLN A 127 -7.52 -7.78 3.91
CA GLN A 127 -7.41 -6.36 3.51
C GLN A 127 -6.33 -6.17 2.45
N ILE A 128 -5.17 -6.82 2.63
CA ILE A 128 -4.09 -6.80 1.64
C ILE A 128 -4.56 -7.42 0.32
N LEU A 129 -5.21 -8.59 0.37
CA LEU A 129 -5.75 -9.26 -0.81
C LEU A 129 -6.78 -8.39 -1.54
N SER A 130 -7.70 -7.75 -0.81
CA SER A 130 -8.71 -6.85 -1.39
C SER A 130 -8.07 -5.68 -2.11
N PHE A 131 -6.99 -5.12 -1.55
CA PHE A 131 -6.23 -4.04 -2.18
C PHE A 131 -5.54 -4.50 -3.48
N TYR A 132 -4.86 -5.65 -3.47
CA TYR A 132 -4.24 -6.22 -4.69
C TYR A 132 -5.30 -6.60 -5.74
N ASN A 133 -6.45 -7.13 -5.30
CA ASN A 133 -7.58 -7.39 -6.19
C ASN A 133 -8.08 -6.09 -6.84
N GLY A 134 -8.16 -4.99 -6.09
CA GLY A 134 -8.51 -3.67 -6.63
C GLY A 134 -7.57 -3.24 -7.77
N ILE A 135 -6.26 -3.50 -7.66
CA ILE A 135 -5.30 -3.21 -8.74
C ILE A 135 -5.58 -4.09 -9.97
N ALA A 136 -5.85 -5.38 -9.76
CA ALA A 136 -6.18 -6.30 -10.85
C ALA A 136 -7.56 -5.98 -11.48
N ASN A 137 -8.50 -5.45 -10.69
CA ASN A 137 -9.85 -5.08 -11.10
C ASN A 137 -9.97 -3.60 -11.53
N ASN A 138 -9.02 -3.13 -12.31
CA ASN A 138 -9.01 -1.78 -12.91
C ASN A 138 -9.13 -0.61 -11.90
N GLY A 139 -8.66 -0.82 -10.68
CA GLY A 139 -8.64 0.18 -9.61
C GLY A 139 -9.89 0.15 -8.71
N GLU A 140 -10.88 -0.67 -9.02
CA GLU A 140 -12.07 -0.83 -8.20
C GLU A 140 -11.87 -1.90 -7.13
N MET A 141 -11.83 -1.51 -5.86
CA MET A 141 -11.70 -2.40 -4.72
C MET A 141 -13.07 -2.87 -4.25
N VAL A 142 -13.30 -4.17 -4.28
CA VAL A 142 -14.57 -4.80 -3.91
C VAL A 142 -14.47 -5.53 -2.57
N LYS A 143 -15.59 -5.61 -1.87
CA LYS A 143 -15.71 -6.35 -0.62
C LYS A 143 -15.68 -7.85 -0.92
N PRO A 144 -14.78 -8.61 -0.30
CA PRO A 144 -14.81 -10.07 -0.40
C PRO A 144 -16.12 -10.63 0.14
N THR A 145 -16.66 -11.64 -0.50
CA THR A 145 -17.81 -12.38 -0.02
C THR A 145 -17.49 -13.87 0.04
N PHE A 146 -18.02 -14.55 1.04
CA PHE A 146 -17.89 -16.00 1.22
C PHE A 146 -19.16 -16.76 0.80
N LEU A 147 -20.23 -16.01 0.55
CA LEU A 147 -21.52 -16.56 0.14
C LEU A 147 -21.95 -15.92 -1.17
N GLU A 148 -22.23 -16.73 -2.17
CA GLU A 148 -22.77 -16.28 -3.44
C GLU A 148 -24.29 -16.14 -3.37
N SER A 149 -24.95 -17.13 -2.79
CA SER A 149 -26.41 -17.14 -2.62
C SER A 149 -26.85 -17.98 -1.45
N THR A 150 -28.06 -17.74 -0.97
CA THR A 150 -28.74 -18.58 0.02
C THR A 150 -30.17 -18.87 -0.41
N SER A 151 -30.72 -20.04 -0.03
CA SER A 151 -32.12 -20.37 -0.19
C SER A 151 -32.67 -21.05 1.07
N LYS A 152 -33.98 -20.94 1.30
CA LYS A 152 -34.64 -21.75 2.32
C LYS A 152 -34.85 -23.16 1.80
N LEU A 153 -34.73 -24.14 2.68
CA LEU A 153 -34.99 -25.55 2.35
C LEU A 153 -36.42 -25.69 1.76
N GLY A 154 -36.51 -26.32 0.58
CA GLY A 154 -37.77 -26.50 -0.14
C GLY A 154 -38.23 -25.28 -0.96
N SER A 155 -37.46 -24.20 -1.00
CA SER A 155 -37.74 -23.03 -1.85
C SER A 155 -36.92 -23.06 -3.14
N THR A 156 -37.54 -22.63 -4.24
CA THR A 156 -36.84 -22.37 -5.51
C THR A 156 -36.28 -20.95 -5.61
N ASN A 157 -36.57 -20.10 -4.61
CA ASN A 157 -36.08 -18.73 -4.58
C ASN A 157 -34.70 -18.68 -3.90
N PHE A 158 -33.75 -18.02 -4.58
CA PHE A 158 -32.41 -17.73 -4.10
C PHE A 158 -32.30 -16.25 -3.73
N TYR A 159 -31.61 -15.97 -2.63
CA TYR A 159 -31.14 -14.63 -2.30
C TYR A 159 -29.68 -14.56 -2.74
N GLU A 160 -29.39 -13.73 -3.73
CA GLU A 160 -28.03 -13.50 -4.22
C GLU A 160 -27.39 -12.31 -3.48
N PHE A 161 -26.13 -12.50 -3.06
CA PHE A 161 -25.33 -11.44 -2.48
C PHE A 161 -24.72 -10.60 -3.61
N LYS A 162 -25.09 -9.33 -3.65
CA LYS A 162 -24.61 -8.41 -4.67
C LYS A 162 -23.18 -7.96 -4.37
N LYS A 163 -22.44 -7.64 -5.43
CA LYS A 163 -21.15 -6.98 -5.35
C LYS A 163 -21.28 -5.66 -4.57
N GLU A 164 -20.43 -5.48 -3.56
CA GLU A 164 -20.29 -4.27 -2.76
C GLU A 164 -18.93 -3.63 -3.04
N ILE A 165 -18.91 -2.33 -3.36
CA ILE A 165 -17.70 -1.59 -3.72
C ILE A 165 -17.19 -0.88 -2.46
N ILE A 166 -15.95 -1.19 -2.04
CA ILE A 166 -15.25 -0.51 -0.95
C ILE A 166 -14.69 0.83 -1.43
N ASN A 167 -14.00 0.80 -2.58
CA ASN A 167 -13.43 2.01 -3.20
C ASN A 167 -13.58 1.90 -4.73
N PRO A 168 -14.27 2.84 -5.37
CA PRO A 168 -14.47 2.78 -6.82
C PRO A 168 -13.19 3.08 -7.63
N SER A 169 -12.18 3.70 -7.00
CA SER A 169 -10.92 4.03 -7.67
C SER A 169 -9.82 4.28 -6.66
N ILE A 170 -8.96 3.30 -6.45
CA ILE A 170 -7.82 3.39 -5.50
C ILE A 170 -6.71 4.34 -5.99
N CYS A 171 -6.64 4.60 -7.29
CA CYS A 171 -5.72 5.55 -7.92
C CYS A 171 -6.18 5.91 -9.32
N SER A 172 -5.53 6.89 -9.96
CA SER A 172 -5.79 7.27 -11.35
C SER A 172 -5.47 6.13 -12.33
N LYS A 173 -6.12 6.12 -13.49
CA LYS A 173 -5.86 5.14 -14.56
C LYS A 173 -4.39 5.17 -15.03
N LYS A 174 -3.76 6.35 -15.00
CA LYS A 174 -2.34 6.51 -15.35
C LYS A 174 -1.45 5.76 -14.36
N THR A 175 -1.62 6.02 -13.06
CA THR A 175 -0.87 5.33 -12.00
C THR A 175 -1.14 3.84 -12.01
N LEU A 176 -2.39 3.43 -12.18
CA LEU A 176 -2.78 2.04 -12.24
C LEU A 176 -2.02 1.28 -13.34
N SER A 177 -1.99 1.84 -14.56
CA SER A 177 -1.26 1.23 -15.69
C SER A 177 0.24 1.09 -15.41
N ILE A 178 0.85 2.06 -14.74
CA ILE A 178 2.26 2.01 -14.35
C ILE A 178 2.48 0.89 -13.33
N VAL A 179 1.66 0.86 -12.29
CA VAL A 179 1.79 -0.12 -11.19
C VAL A 179 1.54 -1.55 -11.66
N GLN A 180 0.57 -1.75 -12.55
CA GLN A 180 0.34 -3.07 -13.17
C GLN A 180 1.57 -3.56 -13.95
N LYS A 181 2.25 -2.67 -14.68
CA LYS A 181 3.53 -3.01 -15.34
C LYS A 181 4.62 -3.34 -14.33
N MET A 182 4.75 -2.52 -13.27
CA MET A 182 5.72 -2.78 -12.20
C MET A 182 5.52 -4.16 -11.55
N LEU A 183 4.27 -4.59 -11.38
CA LEU A 183 3.94 -5.89 -10.80
C LEU A 183 4.25 -7.07 -11.73
N LEU A 184 4.26 -6.86 -13.06
CA LEU A 184 4.66 -7.89 -14.02
C LEU A 184 6.18 -8.11 -14.05
N ASP A 185 6.96 -7.13 -13.58
CA ASP A 185 8.41 -7.15 -13.62
C ASP A 185 9.04 -7.72 -12.30
N VAL A 186 8.21 -8.10 -11.31
CA VAL A 186 8.65 -8.61 -9.98
C VAL A 186 8.96 -10.12 -10.00
#